data_adb7464ecb5526fbea0c6577396dbdaf
#
_entry.id   adb7464ecb5526fbea0c6577396dbdaf
#
_cell.length_a   1.000
_cell.length_b   1.000
_cell.length_c   1.000
_cell.angle_alpha   90.00
_cell.angle_beta   90.00
_cell.angle_gamma   90.00
#
_symmetry.space_group_name_H-M   'P 1'
#
loop_
_entity.id
_entity.type
_entity.pdbx_description
1 polymer ?
#
loop_
_entity_poly.entity_id
_entity_poly.type
_entity_poly.pdbx_seq_one_letter_code
_entity_poly.pdbx_strand_id
1 'polypeptide(L)'
;PEFFFFFMWRKFTKKMKDETIRKGIYHLKHGNYEYPISLQLIKDGQKNKVFNKKIYDKLKITMVHGQKDESVPVSYSKKILKIFVNSKKKLVIIKTGDHSLSSPKWLNILKKGLKIIIN
;
A
#
# COMPACT_ATOMS: atom_id res chain seq x y z
N PRO A 1 -3.41 -5.23 5.88
CA PRO A 1 -4.86 -5.38 6.16
C PRO A 1 -5.63 -4.06 6.09
N GLU A 2 -5.11 -2.95 6.69
CA GLU A 2 -5.79 -1.64 6.66
C GLU A 2 -6.04 -1.10 5.26
N PHE A 3 -5.11 -1.32 4.32
CA PHE A 3 -5.25 -0.96 2.92
C PHE A 3 -6.50 -1.61 2.28
N PHE A 4 -6.71 -2.90 2.53
CA PHE A 4 -7.87 -3.62 2.00
C PHE A 4 -9.19 -3.06 2.52
N PHE A 5 -9.25 -2.65 3.78
CA PHE A 5 -10.44 -2.03 4.34
C PHE A 5 -10.68 -0.63 3.76
N PHE A 6 -9.68 0.26 3.80
CA PHE A 6 -9.88 1.65 3.42
C PHE A 6 -9.88 1.90 1.92
N PHE A 7 -9.13 1.12 1.15
CA PHE A 7 -9.00 1.36 -0.28
C PHE A 7 -9.89 0.43 -1.10
N MET A 8 -9.78 -0.87 -0.90
CA MET A 8 -10.53 -1.84 -1.71
C MET A 8 -11.99 -1.96 -1.27
N TRP A 9 -12.25 -2.12 0.02
CA TRP A 9 -13.62 -2.28 0.52
C TRP A 9 -14.53 -1.10 0.19
N ARG A 10 -14.00 0.11 0.21
CA ARG A 10 -14.77 1.31 -0.17
C ARG A 10 -15.17 1.32 -1.65
N LYS A 11 -14.38 0.70 -2.52
CA LYS A 11 -14.67 0.58 -3.95
C LYS A 11 -15.63 -0.55 -4.28
N PHE A 12 -15.87 -1.47 -3.36
CA PHE A 12 -16.86 -2.52 -3.58
C PHE A 12 -18.24 -1.94 -3.70
N THR A 13 -18.99 -2.40 -4.72
CA THR A 13 -20.41 -2.08 -4.87
C THR A 13 -21.20 -2.68 -3.71
N LYS A 14 -22.44 -2.20 -3.51
CA LYS A 14 -23.33 -2.77 -2.50
C LYS A 14 -23.50 -4.29 -2.70
N LYS A 15 -23.72 -4.73 -3.94
CA LYS A 15 -23.85 -6.15 -4.29
C LYS A 15 -22.62 -6.97 -3.88
N MET A 16 -21.41 -6.48 -4.19
CA MET A 16 -20.16 -7.14 -3.81
C MET A 16 -20.00 -7.24 -2.28
N LYS A 17 -20.35 -6.18 -1.55
CA LYS A 17 -20.34 -6.17 -0.08
C LYS A 17 -21.31 -7.15 0.51
N ASP A 18 -22.55 -7.15 0.02
CA ASP A 18 -23.60 -8.05 0.50
C ASP A 18 -23.22 -9.52 0.24
N GLU A 19 -22.63 -9.82 -0.91
CA GLU A 19 -22.13 -11.16 -1.23
C GLU A 19 -20.99 -11.57 -0.30
N THR A 20 -20.00 -10.67 -0.06
CA THR A 20 -18.90 -10.94 0.85
C THR A 20 -19.39 -11.22 2.28
N ILE A 21 -20.36 -10.45 2.76
CA ILE A 21 -20.94 -10.61 4.09
C ILE A 21 -21.70 -11.96 4.19
N ARG A 22 -22.52 -12.27 3.18
CA ARG A 22 -23.35 -13.46 3.17
C ARG A 22 -22.55 -14.76 3.02
N LYS A 23 -21.56 -14.77 2.09
CA LYS A 23 -20.75 -15.96 1.78
C LYS A 23 -19.44 -16.04 2.57
N GLY A 24 -19.04 -14.97 3.26
CA GLY A 24 -17.74 -14.87 3.93
C GLY A 24 -16.56 -14.60 2.99
N ILE A 25 -16.78 -14.61 1.67
CA ILE A 25 -15.76 -14.43 0.65
C ILE A 25 -16.36 -13.83 -0.62
N TYR A 26 -15.58 -13.03 -1.32
CA TYR A 26 -15.86 -12.54 -2.68
C TYR A 26 -14.65 -12.79 -3.57
N HIS A 27 -14.87 -13.33 -4.77
CA HIS A 27 -13.84 -13.57 -5.76
C HIS A 27 -13.73 -12.38 -6.70
N LEU A 28 -12.72 -11.53 -6.47
CA LEU A 28 -12.46 -10.33 -7.25
C LEU A 28 -11.67 -10.70 -8.51
N LYS A 29 -12.26 -10.50 -9.68
CA LYS A 29 -11.58 -10.68 -10.96
C LYS A 29 -10.80 -9.43 -11.33
N HIS A 30 -9.53 -9.61 -11.70
CA HIS A 30 -8.67 -8.55 -12.20
C HIS A 30 -7.78 -9.10 -13.33
N GLY A 31 -8.05 -8.70 -14.56
CA GLY A 31 -7.43 -9.33 -15.74
C GLY A 31 -7.73 -10.82 -15.79
N ASN A 32 -6.69 -11.64 -15.94
CA ASN A 32 -6.78 -13.11 -15.94
C ASN A 32 -6.68 -13.74 -14.55
N TYR A 33 -6.63 -12.93 -13.51
CA TYR A 33 -6.49 -13.39 -12.13
C TYR A 33 -7.79 -13.24 -11.35
N GLU A 34 -7.98 -14.14 -10.40
CA GLU A 34 -9.07 -14.11 -9.45
C GLU A 34 -8.50 -14.09 -8.02
N TYR A 35 -8.90 -13.08 -7.26
CA TYR A 35 -8.41 -12.87 -5.90
C TYR A 35 -9.52 -13.13 -4.89
N PRO A 36 -9.35 -14.12 -3.99
CA PRO A 36 -10.32 -14.34 -2.91
C PRO A 36 -10.18 -13.25 -1.85
N ILE A 37 -11.22 -12.44 -1.69
CA ILE A 37 -11.31 -11.40 -0.67
C ILE A 37 -12.24 -11.90 0.43
N SER A 38 -11.68 -12.37 1.55
CA SER A 38 -12.47 -12.87 2.66
C SER A 38 -13.02 -11.73 3.53
N LEU A 39 -14.18 -11.98 4.14
CA LEU A 39 -14.75 -11.07 5.15
C LEU A 39 -13.78 -10.90 6.35
N GLN A 40 -13.02 -11.95 6.68
CA GLN A 40 -12.02 -11.89 7.75
C GLN A 40 -10.89 -10.90 7.41
N LEU A 41 -10.40 -10.89 6.17
CA LEU A 41 -9.40 -9.91 5.71
C LEU A 41 -9.89 -8.46 5.89
N ILE A 42 -11.17 -8.21 5.58
CA ILE A 42 -11.77 -6.88 5.75
C ILE A 42 -11.90 -6.50 7.23
N LYS A 43 -12.36 -7.44 8.08
CA LYS A 43 -12.45 -7.23 9.54
C LYS A 43 -11.07 -6.98 10.16
N ASP A 44 -10.05 -7.74 9.77
CA ASP A 44 -8.68 -7.56 10.24
C ASP A 44 -8.11 -6.21 9.79
N GLY A 45 -8.40 -5.78 8.56
CA GLY A 45 -8.04 -4.46 8.08
C GLY A 45 -8.68 -3.33 8.89
N GLN A 46 -9.94 -3.50 9.29
CA GLN A 46 -10.65 -2.56 10.14
C GLN A 46 -10.07 -2.52 11.58
N LYS A 47 -9.77 -3.68 12.14
CA LYS A 47 -9.24 -3.82 13.51
C LYS A 47 -7.80 -3.34 13.64
N ASN A 48 -6.96 -3.63 12.65
CA ASN A 48 -5.52 -3.37 12.68
C ASN A 48 -5.14 -2.08 11.94
N LYS A 49 -5.75 -0.96 12.33
CA LYS A 49 -5.46 0.36 11.76
C LYS A 49 -4.13 0.89 12.27
N VAL A 50 -3.28 1.37 11.37
CA VAL A 50 -1.97 1.95 11.68
C VAL A 50 -1.85 3.42 11.26
N PHE A 51 -2.67 3.90 10.33
CA PHE A 51 -2.56 5.28 9.80
C PHE A 51 -2.84 6.37 10.83
N ASN A 52 -3.53 6.05 11.91
CA ASN A 52 -3.79 6.97 13.04
C ASN A 52 -2.76 6.85 14.16
N LYS A 53 -1.80 5.91 14.05
CA LYS A 53 -0.73 5.73 15.03
C LYS A 53 0.40 6.72 14.74
N LYS A 54 1.16 7.08 15.78
CA LYS A 54 2.39 7.86 15.66
C LYS A 54 3.55 7.03 16.19
N ILE A 55 4.64 7.01 15.43
CA ILE A 55 5.88 6.31 15.77
C ILE A 55 6.95 7.39 16.00
N TYR A 56 7.51 7.40 17.18
CA TYR A 56 8.46 8.44 17.62
C TYR A 56 9.93 8.01 17.49
N ASP A 57 10.18 6.82 16.97
CA ASP A 57 11.53 6.32 16.76
C ASP A 57 12.31 7.17 15.76
N LYS A 58 13.59 7.36 16.00
CA LYS A 58 14.51 8.10 15.14
C LYS A 58 15.08 7.19 14.07
N LEU A 59 14.34 7.02 12.98
CA LEU A 59 14.72 6.17 11.85
C LEU A 59 15.17 6.99 10.63
N LYS A 60 15.98 6.39 9.77
CA LYS A 60 16.21 6.87 8.40
C LYS A 60 15.26 6.11 7.48
N ILE A 61 14.30 6.79 6.86
CA ILE A 61 13.28 6.17 6.01
C ILE A 61 13.39 6.73 4.60
N THR A 62 13.61 5.84 3.64
CA THR A 62 13.48 6.19 2.21
C THR A 62 12.39 5.31 1.61
N MET A 63 11.34 5.94 1.09
CA MET A 63 10.29 5.28 0.32
C MET A 63 10.46 5.60 -1.15
N VAL A 64 10.27 4.60 -2.00
CA VAL A 64 10.25 4.76 -3.46
C VAL A 64 8.87 4.31 -3.96
N HIS A 65 8.23 5.15 -4.78
CA HIS A 65 6.89 4.88 -5.29
C HIS A 65 6.77 5.26 -6.75
N GLY A 66 6.18 4.39 -7.56
CA GLY A 66 5.87 4.68 -8.97
C GLY A 66 4.63 5.57 -9.08
N GLN A 67 4.72 6.67 -9.82
CA GLN A 67 3.57 7.57 -10.01
C GLN A 67 2.43 6.94 -10.80
N LYS A 68 2.77 5.96 -11.66
CA LYS A 68 1.80 5.20 -12.46
C LYS A 68 1.34 3.91 -11.77
N ASP A 69 1.53 3.81 -10.45
CA ASP A 69 1.01 2.70 -9.66
C ASP A 69 -0.53 2.78 -9.62
N GLU A 70 -1.17 1.89 -10.37
CA GLU A 70 -2.64 1.79 -10.43
C GLU A 70 -3.22 1.01 -9.24
N SER A 71 -2.38 0.22 -8.57
CA SER A 71 -2.80 -0.60 -7.43
C SER A 71 -2.83 0.18 -6.12
N VAL A 72 -1.78 0.99 -5.88
CA VAL A 72 -1.64 1.78 -4.64
C VAL A 72 -1.31 3.23 -4.97
N PRO A 73 -2.19 4.19 -4.69
CA PRO A 73 -1.91 5.60 -4.93
C PRO A 73 -0.72 6.14 -4.11
N VAL A 74 0.08 7.03 -4.69
CA VAL A 74 1.22 7.70 -4.02
C VAL A 74 0.82 8.39 -2.70
N SER A 75 -0.43 8.81 -2.58
CA SER A 75 -0.98 9.41 -1.35
C SER A 75 -0.86 8.49 -0.14
N TYR A 76 -0.86 7.15 -0.33
CA TYR A 76 -0.65 6.19 0.76
C TYR A 76 0.78 6.22 1.29
N SER A 77 1.80 6.31 0.43
CA SER A 77 3.19 6.51 0.86
C SER A 77 3.36 7.79 1.68
N LYS A 78 2.71 8.87 1.26
CA LYS A 78 2.70 10.14 2.02
C LYS A 78 2.05 9.98 3.39
N LYS A 79 0.93 9.26 3.48
CA LYS A 79 0.25 8.96 4.75
C LYS A 79 1.12 8.11 5.68
N ILE A 80 1.77 7.07 5.15
CA ILE A 80 2.67 6.21 5.92
C ILE A 80 3.83 7.03 6.49
N LEU A 81 4.47 7.88 5.70
CA LEU A 81 5.58 8.70 6.19
C LEU A 81 5.17 9.68 7.30
N LYS A 82 3.91 10.12 7.33
CA LYS A 82 3.40 10.99 8.41
C LYS A 82 3.30 10.28 9.77
N ILE A 83 3.21 8.95 9.78
CA ILE A 83 3.16 8.17 11.02
C ILE A 83 4.47 8.29 11.81
N PHE A 84 5.61 8.37 11.11
CA PHE A 84 6.94 8.45 11.70
C PHE A 84 7.30 9.90 12.03
N VAL A 85 7.04 10.33 13.26
CA VAL A 85 7.11 11.75 13.64
C VAL A 85 8.56 12.26 13.69
N ASN A 86 9.47 11.52 14.34
CA ASN A 86 10.84 11.94 14.61
C ASN A 86 11.89 11.40 13.62
N SER A 87 11.45 10.73 12.56
CA SER A 87 12.32 10.07 11.60
C SER A 87 12.79 11.01 10.49
N LYS A 88 14.00 10.81 9.99
CA LYS A 88 14.48 11.44 8.74
C LYS A 88 13.84 10.73 7.55
N LYS A 89 12.98 11.42 6.82
CA LYS A 89 12.11 10.84 5.80
C LYS A 89 12.44 11.37 4.41
N LYS A 90 12.48 10.46 3.43
CA LYS A 90 12.60 10.79 2.01
C LYS A 90 11.57 10.00 1.21
N LEU A 91 10.84 10.67 0.33
CA LEU A 91 9.96 10.04 -0.65
C LEU A 91 10.50 10.32 -2.05
N VAL A 92 10.86 9.26 -2.77
CA VAL A 92 11.27 9.31 -4.17
C VAL A 92 10.11 8.86 -5.04
N ILE A 93 9.58 9.75 -5.86
CA ILE A 93 8.51 9.46 -6.80
C ILE A 93 9.11 9.24 -8.18
N ILE A 94 8.90 8.05 -8.74
CA ILE A 94 9.33 7.72 -10.10
C ILE A 94 8.18 8.00 -11.05
N LYS A 95 8.25 9.10 -11.81
CA LYS A 95 7.15 9.57 -12.70
C LYS A 95 6.63 8.52 -13.67
N THR A 96 7.51 7.65 -14.18
CA THR A 96 7.17 6.60 -15.15
C THR A 96 6.99 5.24 -14.49
N GLY A 97 7.21 5.13 -13.18
CA GLY A 97 7.21 3.87 -12.44
C GLY A 97 5.81 3.31 -12.24
N ASP A 98 5.70 2.00 -12.38
CA ASP A 98 4.52 1.20 -12.07
C ASP A 98 4.56 0.65 -10.63
N HIS A 99 3.62 -0.24 -10.31
CA HIS A 99 3.54 -0.90 -8.99
C HIS A 99 4.76 -1.77 -8.67
N SER A 100 5.26 -2.51 -9.65
CA SER A 100 6.33 -3.51 -9.44
C SER A 100 7.73 -2.90 -9.37
N LEU A 101 7.99 -1.77 -10.04
CA LEU A 101 9.29 -1.12 -10.16
C LEU A 101 10.42 -2.09 -10.59
N SER A 102 10.10 -3.08 -11.43
CA SER A 102 10.98 -4.20 -11.77
C SER A 102 11.93 -3.91 -12.95
N SER A 103 11.76 -2.81 -13.68
CA SER A 103 12.67 -2.50 -14.78
C SER A 103 14.09 -2.19 -14.28
N PRO A 104 15.16 -2.48 -15.05
CA PRO A 104 16.55 -2.23 -14.65
C PRO A 104 16.83 -0.78 -14.24
N LYS A 105 16.19 0.17 -14.92
CA LYS A 105 16.28 1.63 -14.62
C LYS A 105 15.77 1.92 -13.20
N TRP A 106 14.63 1.36 -12.81
CA TRP A 106 14.03 1.60 -11.49
C TRP A 106 14.77 0.84 -10.39
N LEU A 107 15.25 -0.39 -10.69
CA LEU A 107 16.09 -1.15 -9.76
C LEU A 107 17.38 -0.40 -9.41
N ASN A 108 17.98 0.33 -10.33
CA ASN A 108 19.15 1.16 -10.05
C ASN A 108 18.83 2.31 -9.08
N ILE A 109 17.64 2.90 -9.16
CA ILE A 109 17.18 3.93 -8.22
C ILE A 109 17.02 3.31 -6.81
N LEU A 110 16.44 2.12 -6.72
CA LEU A 110 16.31 1.39 -5.45
C LEU A 110 17.67 1.06 -4.83
N LYS A 111 18.62 0.56 -5.62
CA LYS A 111 20.00 0.28 -5.19
C LYS A 111 20.72 1.53 -4.64
N LYS A 112 20.57 2.66 -5.32
CA LYS A 112 21.13 3.94 -4.83
C LYS A 112 20.49 4.38 -3.51
N GLY A 113 19.17 4.25 -3.39
CA GLY A 113 18.45 4.54 -2.15
C GLY A 113 18.92 3.68 -0.98
N LEU A 114 19.14 2.38 -1.22
CA LEU A 114 19.62 1.44 -0.21
C LEU A 114 21.03 1.82 0.28
N LYS A 115 21.95 2.15 -0.61
CA LYS A 115 23.31 2.57 -0.24
C LYS A 115 23.32 3.79 0.70
N ILE A 116 22.40 4.74 0.52
CA ILE A 116 22.31 5.94 1.37
C ILE A 116 21.84 5.58 2.79
N ILE A 117 21.06 4.51 2.94
CA ILE A 117 20.55 4.08 4.26
C ILE A 117 21.60 3.29 5.04
N ILE A 118 22.37 2.45 4.34
CA ILE A 118 23.38 1.56 4.94
C ILE A 118 24.64 2.34 5.36
N ASN A 119 25.01 3.36 4.61
CA ASN A 119 26.17 4.22 4.91
C ASN A 119 25.75 5.38 5.82
#